data_06d95c8f1aceffcba57b1ce1392e87a3
#
_entry.id   06d95c8f1aceffcba57b1ce1392e87a3
#
_cell.length_a   1.000
_cell.length_b   1.000
_cell.length_c   1.000
_cell.angle_alpha   90.00
_cell.angle_beta   90.00
_cell.angle_gamma   90.00
#
_symmetry.space_group_name_H-M   'P 1'
#
loop_
_entity.id
_entity.type
_entity.pdbx_description
1 polymer ?
#
loop_
_entity_poly.entity_id
_entity_poly.type
_entity_poly.pdbx_seq_one_letter_code
_entity_poly.pdbx_strand_id
1 'polypeptide(L)'
;MVQNDKNIINLLKKFPDQNPNPVLRFSIEDVLEYYNSPAKRIIQFFDLEMSEKVNNKNILNELNKAVSKKIHSFEIKVESLTYKLKCVYIKELGSINVYGTDITAKKVIDKFPDSNPNPVMRVSYDGVLNYHNRASLQLVDGLNLK
;
A
#
# COMPACT_ATOMS: atom_id res chain seq x y z
N MET A 1 19.05 32.65 11.92
CA MET A 1 17.83 32.27 11.19
C MET A 1 18.09 31.23 10.10
N VAL A 2 19.00 31.47 9.18
CA VAL A 2 19.31 30.51 8.09
C VAL A 2 19.83 29.15 8.60
N GLN A 3 20.55 29.11 9.72
CA GLN A 3 21.08 27.90 10.32
C GLN A 3 19.95 27.04 10.93
N ASN A 4 18.95 27.67 11.56
CA ASN A 4 17.81 26.96 12.13
C ASN A 4 16.92 26.34 11.06
N ASP A 5 16.69 27.04 9.95
CA ASP A 5 15.88 26.53 8.84
C ASP A 5 16.52 25.30 8.18
N LYS A 6 17.86 25.33 7.99
CA LYS A 6 18.60 24.16 7.49
C LYS A 6 18.52 22.96 8.45
N ASN A 7 18.60 23.20 9.75
CA ASN A 7 18.49 22.15 10.75
C ASN A 7 17.09 21.54 10.78
N ILE A 8 16.04 22.35 10.68
CA ILE A 8 14.64 21.90 10.60
C ILE A 8 14.42 21.08 9.33
N ILE A 9 14.89 21.57 8.17
CA ILE A 9 14.79 20.84 6.90
C ILE A 9 15.50 19.48 6.98
N ASN A 10 16.72 19.45 7.54
CA ASN A 10 17.45 18.20 7.73
C ASN A 10 16.75 17.23 8.68
N LEU A 11 16.15 17.77 9.75
CA LEU A 11 15.38 16.98 10.69
C LEU A 11 14.14 16.38 10.03
N LEU A 12 13.39 17.18 9.26
CA LEU A 12 12.21 16.74 8.53
C LEU A 12 12.53 15.69 7.47
N LYS A 13 13.70 15.75 6.84
CA LYS A 13 14.17 14.73 5.91
C LYS A 13 14.45 13.38 6.57
N LYS A 14 14.78 13.37 7.86
CA LYS A 14 15.06 12.13 8.61
C LYS A 14 13.79 11.34 8.96
N PHE A 15 12.63 11.96 9.03
CA PHE A 15 11.39 11.26 9.37
C PHE A 15 11.05 10.11 8.41
N PRO A 16 11.11 10.28 7.08
CA PRO A 16 10.90 9.18 6.16
C PRO A 16 11.97 8.09 6.29
N ASP A 17 13.23 8.46 6.58
CA ASP A 17 14.32 7.50 6.74
C ASP A 17 14.15 6.61 7.98
N GLN A 18 13.51 7.13 9.01
CA GLN A 18 13.22 6.40 10.25
C GLN A 18 11.93 5.58 10.18
N ASN A 19 11.11 5.78 9.15
CA ASN A 19 9.89 5.02 8.98
C ASN A 19 10.22 3.56 8.64
N PRO A 20 9.69 2.56 9.40
CA PRO A 20 9.91 1.16 9.11
C PRO A 20 9.20 0.68 7.85
N ASN A 21 8.27 1.46 7.32
CA ASN A 21 7.52 1.15 6.11
C ASN A 21 8.10 1.86 4.89
N PRO A 22 7.89 1.33 3.67
CA PRO A 22 8.34 1.98 2.45
C PRO A 22 7.78 3.40 2.27
N VAL A 23 8.66 4.34 1.94
CA VAL A 23 8.30 5.71 1.54
C VAL A 23 9.07 6.09 0.30
N LEU A 24 8.36 6.58 -0.71
CA LEU A 24 8.93 7.09 -1.95
C LEU A 24 8.34 8.47 -2.25
N ARG A 25 9.08 9.28 -3.01
CA ARG A 25 8.59 10.56 -3.53
C ARG A 25 8.94 10.69 -5.00
N PHE A 26 7.96 11.07 -5.78
CA PHE A 26 8.12 11.38 -7.19
C PHE A 26 7.75 12.84 -7.45
N SER A 27 8.42 13.47 -8.43
CA SER A 27 7.97 14.76 -8.94
C SER A 27 6.76 14.58 -9.84
N ILE A 28 6.04 15.67 -10.11
CA ILE A 28 4.96 15.69 -11.10
C ILE A 28 5.46 15.37 -12.52
N GLU A 29 6.76 15.47 -12.76
CA GLU A 29 7.41 15.14 -14.02
C GLU A 29 7.89 13.68 -14.09
N ASP A 30 7.40 12.84 -13.17
CA ASP A 30 7.69 11.40 -13.09
C ASP A 30 9.14 11.06 -12.75
N VAL A 31 9.82 11.91 -12.00
CA VAL A 31 11.20 11.67 -11.53
C VAL A 31 11.18 11.15 -10.09
N LEU A 32 11.90 10.06 -9.82
CA LEU A 32 12.07 9.57 -8.46
C LEU A 32 13.03 10.50 -7.69
N GLU A 33 12.51 11.21 -6.69
CA GLU A 33 13.28 12.18 -5.91
C GLU A 33 13.80 11.63 -4.58
N TYR A 34 13.12 10.64 -4.02
CA TYR A 34 13.46 10.09 -2.71
C TYR A 34 12.88 8.69 -2.50
N TYR A 35 13.61 7.85 -1.79
CA TYR A 35 13.10 6.63 -1.18
C TYR A 35 13.88 6.27 0.08
N ASN A 36 13.23 5.61 1.03
CA ASN A 36 13.88 5.10 2.23
C ASN A 36 14.35 3.64 2.05
N SER A 37 15.09 3.12 3.03
CA SER A 37 15.63 1.75 2.95
C SER A 37 14.55 0.67 2.77
N PRO A 38 13.42 0.69 3.50
CA PRO A 38 12.34 -0.30 3.28
C PRO A 38 11.75 -0.29 1.87
N ALA A 39 11.87 0.81 1.12
CA ALA A 39 11.34 0.93 -0.24
C ALA A 39 12.22 0.25 -1.31
N LYS A 40 13.41 -0.23 -0.97
CA LYS A 40 14.35 -0.82 -1.95
C LYS A 40 13.75 -1.96 -2.76
N ARG A 41 12.92 -2.82 -2.16
CA ARG A 41 12.25 -3.90 -2.87
C ARG A 41 11.27 -3.38 -3.93
N ILE A 42 10.58 -2.29 -3.63
CA ILE A 42 9.65 -1.63 -4.55
C ILE A 42 10.42 -0.97 -5.69
N ILE A 43 11.55 -0.33 -5.38
CA ILE A 43 12.46 0.24 -6.36
C ILE A 43 12.93 -0.82 -7.36
N GLN A 44 13.35 -1.98 -6.88
CA GLN A 44 13.77 -3.10 -7.72
C GLN A 44 12.62 -3.68 -8.53
N PHE A 45 11.44 -3.80 -7.93
CA PHE A 45 10.25 -4.33 -8.59
C PHE A 45 9.84 -3.52 -9.82
N PHE A 46 9.87 -2.18 -9.72
CA PHE A 46 9.53 -1.29 -10.81
C PHE A 46 10.73 -0.83 -11.65
N ASP A 47 11.93 -1.31 -11.34
CA ASP A 47 13.17 -0.91 -12.01
C ASP A 47 13.36 0.62 -12.01
N LEU A 48 13.32 1.21 -10.82
CA LEU A 48 13.43 2.65 -10.61
C LEU A 48 14.85 3.05 -10.25
N GLU A 49 15.27 4.25 -10.67
CA GLU A 49 16.55 4.85 -10.29
C GLU A 49 16.37 6.28 -9.78
N MET A 50 17.16 6.62 -8.75
CA MET A 50 17.16 7.95 -8.15
C MET A 50 17.51 9.04 -9.18
N SER A 51 16.76 10.12 -9.12
CA SER A 51 16.92 11.31 -9.98
C SER A 51 16.70 11.04 -11.46
N GLU A 52 16.15 9.89 -11.81
CA GLU A 52 15.83 9.53 -13.19
C GLU A 52 14.32 9.46 -13.42
N LYS A 53 13.94 9.71 -14.67
CA LYS A 53 12.55 9.64 -15.10
C LYS A 53 12.08 8.19 -15.13
N VAL A 54 10.88 7.96 -14.61
CA VAL A 54 10.27 6.63 -14.56
C VAL A 54 9.88 6.18 -15.96
N ASN A 55 10.30 4.97 -16.35
CA ASN A 55 9.95 4.34 -17.63
C ASN A 55 8.89 3.24 -17.49
N ASN A 56 8.68 2.70 -16.28
CA ASN A 56 7.72 1.64 -16.05
C ASN A 56 6.29 2.16 -16.21
N LYS A 57 5.56 1.62 -17.20
CA LYS A 57 4.19 2.06 -17.53
C LYS A 57 3.18 1.78 -16.41
N ASN A 58 3.37 0.72 -15.64
CA ASN A 58 2.45 0.37 -14.57
C ASN A 58 2.47 1.42 -13.46
N ILE A 59 3.66 1.77 -12.97
CA ILE A 59 3.77 2.80 -11.95
C ILE A 59 3.38 4.18 -12.48
N LEU A 60 3.70 4.52 -13.73
CA LEU A 60 3.28 5.78 -14.35
C LEU A 60 1.76 5.93 -14.36
N ASN A 61 1.03 4.89 -14.71
CA ASN A 61 -0.44 4.91 -14.69
C ASN A 61 -0.97 5.17 -13.27
N GLU A 62 -0.37 4.55 -12.27
CA GLU A 62 -0.78 4.72 -10.87
C GLU A 62 -0.46 6.14 -10.36
N LEU A 63 0.68 6.71 -10.72
CA LEU A 63 1.04 8.09 -10.39
C LEU A 63 0.10 9.09 -11.07
N ASN A 64 -0.27 8.86 -12.33
CA ASN A 64 -1.23 9.71 -13.04
C ASN A 64 -2.62 9.68 -12.40
N LYS A 65 -3.07 8.52 -11.93
CA LYS A 65 -4.32 8.40 -11.16
C LYS A 65 -4.25 9.20 -9.86
N ALA A 66 -3.11 9.21 -9.18
CA ALA A 66 -2.90 10.01 -7.96
C ALA A 66 -3.02 11.49 -8.24
N VAL A 67 -2.44 11.99 -9.34
CA VAL A 67 -2.55 13.40 -9.74
C VAL A 67 -4.01 13.78 -10.00
N SER A 68 -4.76 12.93 -10.69
CA SER A 68 -6.19 13.17 -10.99
C SER A 68 -7.08 13.13 -9.76
N LYS A 69 -6.85 12.19 -8.86
CA LYS A 69 -7.73 11.90 -7.71
C LYS A 69 -7.26 12.52 -6.40
N LYS A 70 -6.06 13.09 -6.34
CA LYS A 70 -5.32 13.57 -5.17
C LYS A 70 -4.81 12.44 -4.27
N ILE A 71 -5.59 11.42 -4.02
CA ILE A 71 -5.23 10.22 -3.27
C ILE A 71 -5.62 8.99 -4.09
N HIS A 72 -4.69 8.08 -4.27
CA HIS A 72 -4.91 6.83 -5.00
C HIS A 72 -4.14 5.70 -4.32
N SER A 73 -4.78 4.55 -4.18
CA SER A 73 -4.14 3.36 -3.61
C SER A 73 -4.23 2.19 -4.57
N PHE A 74 -3.21 1.36 -4.58
CA PHE A 74 -3.16 0.13 -5.34
C PHE A 74 -2.30 -0.91 -4.63
N GLU A 75 -2.41 -2.16 -5.04
CA GLU A 75 -1.63 -3.26 -4.45
C GLU A 75 -0.63 -3.81 -5.45
N ILE A 76 0.53 -4.22 -4.95
CA ILE A 76 1.55 -4.93 -5.73
C ILE A 76 1.98 -6.20 -5.00
N LYS A 77 2.34 -7.22 -5.75
CA LYS A 77 2.93 -8.44 -5.21
C LYS A 77 4.39 -8.52 -5.61
N VAL A 78 5.28 -8.45 -4.63
CA VAL A 78 6.73 -8.54 -4.81
C VAL A 78 7.19 -9.85 -4.18
N GLU A 79 7.50 -10.85 -5.00
CA GLU A 79 7.83 -12.21 -4.55
C GLU A 79 6.70 -12.79 -3.68
N SER A 80 6.97 -13.07 -2.40
CA SER A 80 5.97 -13.58 -1.44
C SER A 80 5.24 -12.50 -0.66
N LEU A 81 5.61 -11.22 -0.86
CA LEU A 81 5.07 -10.09 -0.12
C LEU A 81 4.03 -9.34 -0.94
N THR A 82 2.96 -8.91 -0.27
CA THR A 82 1.96 -8.02 -0.86
C THR A 82 2.02 -6.67 -0.15
N TYR A 83 2.18 -5.62 -0.92
CA TYR A 83 2.17 -4.24 -0.43
C TYR A 83 0.95 -3.51 -0.93
N LYS A 84 0.34 -2.71 -0.05
CA LYS A 84 -0.59 -1.65 -0.43
C LYS A 84 0.18 -0.34 -0.53
N LEU A 85 0.15 0.28 -1.68
CA LEU A 85 0.80 1.57 -1.92
C LEU A 85 -0.26 2.66 -1.98
N LYS A 86 -0.10 3.68 -1.14
CA LYS A 86 -0.95 4.87 -1.10
C LYS A 86 -0.19 6.05 -1.66
N CYS A 87 -0.67 6.60 -2.77
CA CYS A 87 -0.09 7.76 -3.43
C CYS A 87 -0.88 9.00 -3.04
N VAL A 88 -0.19 10.04 -2.57
CA VAL A 88 -0.77 11.32 -2.17
C VAL A 88 -0.13 12.42 -3.00
N TYR A 89 -0.92 13.10 -3.81
CA TYR A 89 -0.46 14.23 -4.61
C TYR A 89 -0.51 15.51 -3.77
N ILE A 90 0.63 16.18 -3.66
CA ILE A 90 0.78 17.45 -2.96
C ILE A 90 1.02 18.54 -3.99
N LYS A 91 -0.06 19.21 -4.39
CA LYS A 91 -0.06 20.21 -5.46
C LYS A 91 0.93 21.35 -5.21
N GLU A 92 0.99 21.82 -3.98
CA GLU A 92 1.85 22.95 -3.57
C GLU A 92 3.34 22.65 -3.76
N LEU A 93 3.72 21.39 -3.67
CA LEU A 93 5.11 20.93 -3.83
C LEU A 93 5.39 20.33 -5.20
N GLY A 94 4.35 20.10 -6.03
CA GLY A 94 4.50 19.38 -7.28
C GLY A 94 5.07 17.97 -7.08
N SER A 95 4.67 17.31 -6.00
CA SER A 95 5.21 16.01 -5.58
C SER A 95 4.11 15.00 -5.32
N ILE A 96 4.42 13.72 -5.53
CA ILE A 96 3.59 12.57 -5.17
C ILE A 96 4.35 11.76 -4.12
N ASN A 97 3.82 11.70 -2.92
CA ASN A 97 4.35 10.83 -1.87
C ASN A 97 3.67 9.46 -1.96
N VAL A 98 4.47 8.40 -1.88
CA VAL A 98 3.99 7.02 -1.90
C VAL A 98 4.36 6.35 -0.59
N TYR A 99 3.35 5.85 0.10
CA TYR A 99 3.48 5.16 1.37
C TYR A 99 3.09 3.70 1.20
N GLY A 100 4.01 2.78 1.52
CA GLY A 100 3.78 1.35 1.43
C GLY A 100 3.39 0.75 2.77
N THR A 101 2.52 -0.25 2.73
CA THR A 101 2.17 -1.07 3.89
C THR A 101 2.23 -2.53 3.47
N ASP A 102 2.97 -3.34 4.22
CA ASP A 102 3.00 -4.78 4.00
C ASP A 102 1.68 -5.38 4.52
N ILE A 103 0.87 -5.90 3.62
CA ILE A 103 -0.43 -6.52 3.93
C ILE A 103 -0.42 -8.03 3.71
N THR A 104 0.76 -8.65 3.65
CA THR A 104 0.91 -10.08 3.37
C THR A 104 0.16 -10.93 4.38
N ALA A 105 0.36 -10.69 5.67
CA ALA A 105 -0.31 -11.43 6.74
C ALA A 105 -1.84 -11.27 6.67
N LYS A 106 -2.33 -10.06 6.39
CA LYS A 106 -3.76 -9.80 6.23
C LYS A 106 -4.34 -10.60 5.06
N LYS A 107 -3.65 -10.63 3.91
CA LYS A 107 -4.09 -11.39 2.73
C LYS A 107 -4.17 -12.90 2.99
N VAL A 108 -3.21 -13.44 3.74
CA VAL A 108 -3.21 -14.86 4.13
C VAL A 108 -4.39 -15.15 5.05
N ILE A 109 -4.61 -14.31 6.06
CA ILE A 109 -5.74 -14.46 7.01
C ILE A 109 -7.08 -14.37 6.28
N ASP A 110 -7.23 -13.44 5.35
CA ASP A 110 -8.46 -13.26 4.58
C ASP A 110 -8.76 -14.48 3.67
N LYS A 111 -7.73 -15.13 3.14
CA LYS A 111 -7.88 -16.31 2.27
C LYS A 111 -8.01 -17.63 3.03
N PHE A 112 -7.48 -17.71 4.23
CA PHE A 112 -7.43 -18.95 5.01
C PHE A 112 -8.81 -19.59 5.21
N PRO A 113 -9.86 -18.85 5.58
CA PRO A 113 -11.19 -19.42 5.73
C PRO A 113 -11.76 -20.01 4.44
N ASP A 114 -11.53 -19.35 3.29
CA ASP A 114 -12.03 -19.81 1.99
C ASP A 114 -11.35 -21.08 1.50
N SER A 115 -10.07 -21.25 1.80
CA SER A 115 -9.30 -22.44 1.42
C SER A 115 -9.48 -23.61 2.40
N ASN A 116 -10.12 -23.39 3.54
CA ASN A 116 -10.37 -24.44 4.54
C ASN A 116 -11.45 -25.42 4.02
N PRO A 117 -11.17 -26.74 3.97
CA PRO A 117 -12.18 -27.72 3.55
C PRO A 117 -13.31 -27.91 4.57
N ASN A 118 -13.10 -27.46 5.80
CA ASN A 118 -14.11 -27.53 6.85
C ASN A 118 -14.95 -26.25 6.88
N PRO A 119 -16.21 -26.33 7.35
CA PRO A 119 -17.04 -25.13 7.51
C PRO A 119 -16.40 -24.10 8.44
N VAL A 120 -16.32 -22.85 7.97
CA VAL A 120 -15.86 -21.70 8.75
C VAL A 120 -16.92 -20.61 8.63
N MET A 121 -17.37 -20.12 9.77
CA MET A 121 -18.33 -19.04 9.86
C MET A 121 -17.85 -18.01 10.88
N ARG A 122 -18.18 -16.75 10.63
CA ARG A 122 -17.94 -15.64 11.57
C ARG A 122 -19.27 -14.98 11.87
N VAL A 123 -19.62 -14.98 13.13
CA VAL A 123 -20.85 -14.37 13.63
C VAL A 123 -20.46 -13.25 14.59
N SER A 124 -21.08 -12.08 14.45
CA SER A 124 -20.89 -10.98 15.39
C SER A 124 -21.57 -11.25 16.72
N TYR A 125 -21.21 -10.47 17.74
CA TYR A 125 -21.75 -10.62 19.09
C TYR A 125 -23.29 -10.49 19.13
N ASP A 126 -23.86 -9.67 18.24
CA ASP A 126 -25.30 -9.47 18.08
C ASP A 126 -25.99 -10.53 17.20
N GLY A 127 -25.26 -11.59 16.82
CA GLY A 127 -25.82 -12.75 16.12
C GLY A 127 -25.89 -12.61 14.60
N VAL A 128 -25.25 -11.59 14.01
CA VAL A 128 -25.23 -11.40 12.56
C VAL A 128 -24.10 -12.23 11.93
N LEU A 129 -24.44 -13.00 10.88
CA LEU A 129 -23.47 -13.76 10.10
C LEU A 129 -22.69 -12.80 9.19
N ASN A 130 -21.40 -12.58 9.51
CA ASN A 130 -20.53 -11.66 8.78
C ASN A 130 -19.70 -12.34 7.69
N TYR A 131 -19.48 -13.63 7.81
CA TYR A 131 -18.67 -14.40 6.87
C TYR A 131 -19.00 -15.89 6.94
N HIS A 132 -18.98 -16.57 5.82
CA HIS A 132 -18.96 -18.01 5.72
C HIS A 132 -18.14 -18.45 4.51
N ASN A 133 -17.41 -19.56 4.63
CA ASN A 133 -16.70 -20.13 3.50
C ASN A 133 -17.60 -21.07 2.68
N ARG A 134 -17.07 -21.56 1.55
CA ARG A 134 -17.82 -22.46 0.67
C ARG A 134 -18.29 -23.75 1.37
N ALA A 135 -17.42 -24.32 2.23
CA ALA A 135 -17.73 -25.54 2.95
C ALA A 135 -18.92 -25.38 3.93
N SER A 136 -19.19 -24.15 4.37
CA SER A 136 -20.28 -23.85 5.32
C SER A 136 -21.64 -23.60 4.66
N LEU A 137 -21.73 -23.56 3.33
CA LEU A 137 -22.97 -23.22 2.61
C LEU A 137 -24.15 -24.11 3.01
N GLN A 138 -23.93 -25.41 3.14
CA GLN A 138 -24.99 -26.34 3.56
C GLN A 138 -25.50 -26.06 4.96
N LEU A 139 -24.61 -25.66 5.87
CA LEU A 139 -24.99 -25.28 7.24
C LEU A 139 -25.77 -23.95 7.26
N VAL A 140 -25.33 -22.98 6.48
CA VAL A 140 -25.99 -21.67 6.36
C VAL A 140 -27.42 -21.85 5.83
N ASP A 141 -27.58 -22.64 4.78
CA ASP A 141 -28.89 -22.93 4.18
C ASP A 141 -29.78 -23.73 5.14
N GLY A 142 -29.22 -24.73 5.82
CA GLY A 142 -29.93 -25.55 6.78
C GLY A 142 -30.40 -24.83 8.04
N LEU A 143 -29.68 -23.77 8.44
CA LEU A 143 -30.00 -22.96 9.61
C LEU A 143 -30.79 -21.69 9.29
N ASN A 144 -31.13 -21.46 8.02
CA ASN A 144 -31.79 -20.20 7.56
C ASN A 144 -31.05 -18.94 7.96
N LEU A 145 -29.74 -18.99 8.04
CA LEU A 145 -28.91 -17.83 8.32
C LEU A 145 -28.82 -16.97 7.05
N LYS A 146 -29.21 -15.71 7.17
CA LYS A 146 -29.15 -14.75 6.06
C LYS A 146 -28.25 -13.57 6.41
#